data_8a696ba9effb590b28d625eebdce978f
#
_entry.id   8a696ba9effb590b28d625eebdce978f
#
_cell.length_a   1.000
_cell.length_b   1.000
_cell.length_c   1.000
_cell.angle_alpha   90.00
_cell.angle_beta   90.00
_cell.angle_gamma   90.00
#
_symmetry.space_group_name_H-M   'P 1'
#
loop_
_entity.id
_entity.type
_entity.pdbx_description
1 polymer ?
#
loop_
_entity_poly.entity_id
_entity_poly.type
_entity_poly.pdbx_seq_one_letter_code
_entity_poly.pdbx_strand_id
1 'polypeptide(L)'
;MLKRIEDYNKTLPVLEVYRCIQSEGSRIGRPTIAVRTTGCTHRCYFGEGGWCDSWYTSIHPEKGVFNFNDIIKIYDENPHIQEMMLTGGSPTMHPALVNELTHFAHERDIIITIETEGSAFVETDYPINLLSISPKFSNSVPVLGAVTPAGKVVDQRFIDTHNRKRQNTEAIKKMMAFHTDYHLKPVW
;
A
#
# COMPACT_ATOMS: atom_id res chain seq x y z
N MET A 1 7.14 -3.34 -22.31
CA MET A 1 6.22 -4.16 -21.54
C MET A 1 6.64 -4.07 -20.07
N LEU A 2 5.74 -3.72 -19.18
CA LEU A 2 6.04 -3.61 -17.76
C LEU A 2 6.26 -5.01 -17.14
N LYS A 3 6.96 -5.05 -16.00
CA LYS A 3 7.20 -6.32 -15.32
C LYS A 3 5.90 -6.91 -14.79
N ARG A 4 5.72 -8.20 -14.99
CA ARG A 4 4.60 -9.00 -14.46
C ARG A 4 5.14 -10.12 -13.57
N ILE A 5 4.25 -10.79 -12.85
CA ILE A 5 4.55 -11.99 -12.07
C ILE A 5 4.54 -13.18 -13.03
N GLU A 6 5.67 -13.91 -13.10
CA GLU A 6 5.82 -15.06 -14.00
C GLU A 6 5.39 -16.39 -13.35
N ASP A 7 5.51 -16.49 -12.04
CA ASP A 7 5.19 -17.70 -11.27
C ASP A 7 4.17 -17.38 -10.16
N TYR A 8 2.93 -17.78 -10.38
CA TYR A 8 1.82 -17.55 -9.46
C TYR A 8 1.88 -18.41 -8.18
N ASN A 9 2.74 -19.42 -8.12
CA ASN A 9 2.96 -20.21 -6.91
C ASN A 9 4.04 -19.61 -5.99
N LYS A 10 4.82 -18.67 -6.51
CA LYS A 10 5.86 -18.01 -5.72
C LYS A 10 5.24 -17.09 -4.68
N THR A 11 5.75 -17.17 -3.46
CA THR A 11 5.36 -16.24 -2.37
C THR A 11 5.63 -14.80 -2.75
N LEU A 12 4.62 -13.96 -2.61
CA LEU A 12 4.63 -12.54 -2.88
C LEU A 12 4.90 -11.73 -1.59
N PRO A 13 5.25 -10.45 -1.72
CA PRO A 13 5.30 -9.54 -0.58
C PRO A 13 3.88 -9.16 -0.10
N VAL A 14 3.02 -10.15 0.08
CA VAL A 14 1.63 -10.02 0.54
C VAL A 14 1.50 -10.72 1.88
N LEU A 15 1.11 -9.95 2.89
CA LEU A 15 0.99 -10.42 4.27
C LEU A 15 -0.43 -10.87 4.62
N GLU A 16 -1.43 -10.20 4.06
CA GLU A 16 -2.84 -10.49 4.35
C GLU A 16 -3.66 -10.40 3.07
N VAL A 17 -4.64 -11.31 2.93
CA VAL A 17 -5.70 -11.25 1.92
C VAL A 17 -7.01 -11.59 2.63
N TYR A 18 -7.96 -10.62 2.72
CA TYR A 18 -9.18 -10.80 3.48
C TYR A 18 -10.36 -9.97 2.95
N ARG A 19 -11.56 -10.40 3.27
CA ARG A 19 -12.81 -9.66 2.98
C ARG A 19 -13.05 -8.60 4.04
N CYS A 20 -13.42 -7.41 3.62
CA CYS A 20 -13.80 -6.32 4.50
C CYS A 20 -14.83 -5.39 3.85
N ILE A 21 -15.25 -4.39 4.59
CA ILE A 21 -15.95 -3.22 4.04
C ILE A 21 -14.94 -2.09 3.94
N GLN A 22 -14.84 -1.44 2.78
CA GLN A 22 -13.98 -0.27 2.64
C GLN A 22 -14.40 0.80 3.64
N SER A 23 -13.49 1.20 4.50
CA SER A 23 -13.78 2.11 5.61
C SER A 23 -13.45 3.58 5.31
N GLU A 24 -12.80 3.86 4.17
CA GLU A 24 -12.24 5.19 3.89
C GLU A 24 -12.42 5.62 2.44
N GLY A 25 -12.41 6.96 2.24
CA GLY A 25 -12.40 7.59 0.92
C GLY A 25 -13.71 7.50 0.17
N SER A 26 -13.67 7.74 -1.14
CA SER A 26 -14.85 7.78 -2.02
C SER A 26 -15.52 6.42 -2.23
N ARG A 27 -14.85 5.32 -1.83
CA ARG A 27 -15.37 3.94 -1.94
C ARG A 27 -15.89 3.38 -0.62
N ILE A 28 -16.06 4.21 0.41
CA ILE A 28 -16.56 3.79 1.73
C ILE A 28 -17.88 3.02 1.64
N GLY A 29 -18.01 1.94 2.44
CA GLY A 29 -19.20 1.10 2.51
C GLY A 29 -19.24 -0.03 1.48
N ARG A 30 -18.27 -0.13 0.55
CA ARG A 30 -18.23 -1.18 -0.46
C ARG A 30 -17.62 -2.47 0.09
N PRO A 31 -18.28 -3.64 -0.13
CA PRO A 31 -17.63 -4.93 0.11
C PRO A 31 -16.38 -5.04 -0.77
N THR A 32 -15.24 -5.36 -0.15
CA THR A 32 -13.96 -5.37 -0.84
C THR A 32 -13.08 -6.52 -0.37
N ILE A 33 -12.15 -6.95 -1.22
CA ILE A 33 -11.04 -7.82 -0.82
C ILE A 33 -9.81 -6.94 -0.64
N ALA A 34 -9.29 -6.92 0.59
CA ALA A 34 -8.04 -6.23 0.90
C ALA A 34 -6.86 -7.15 0.63
N VAL A 35 -5.87 -6.64 -0.11
CA VAL A 35 -4.57 -7.25 -0.34
C VAL A 35 -3.53 -6.36 0.33
N ARG A 36 -2.99 -6.81 1.46
CA ARG A 36 -2.04 -6.03 2.25
C ARG A 36 -0.62 -6.45 1.95
N THR A 37 0.17 -5.52 1.40
CA THR A 37 1.60 -5.72 1.14
C THR A 37 2.45 -5.49 2.38
N THR A 38 3.63 -6.10 2.41
CA THR A 38 4.67 -5.84 3.41
C THR A 38 5.77 -4.97 2.81
N GLY A 39 6.47 -4.23 3.68
CA GLY A 39 7.50 -3.27 3.30
C GLY A 39 6.96 -1.85 3.12
N CYS A 40 7.67 -0.88 3.66
CA CYS A 40 7.37 0.54 3.49
C CYS A 40 8.67 1.35 3.51
N THR A 41 8.70 2.46 2.76
CA THR A 41 9.84 3.38 2.77
C THR A 41 9.83 4.29 3.99
N HIS A 42 8.68 4.41 4.67
CA HIS A 42 8.46 5.31 5.80
C HIS A 42 8.58 4.61 7.16
N ARG A 43 8.73 5.43 8.19
CA ARG A 43 8.82 5.03 9.59
C ARG A 43 8.00 6.01 10.41
N CYS A 44 6.67 6.01 10.17
CA CYS A 44 5.80 7.05 10.72
C CYS A 44 5.61 6.90 12.23
N TYR A 45 5.73 8.04 12.93
CA TYR A 45 5.44 8.20 14.34
C TYR A 45 4.67 9.51 14.54
N PHE A 46 3.50 9.44 15.15
CA PHE A 46 2.57 10.56 15.27
C PHE A 46 2.48 11.11 16.71
N GLY A 47 3.58 11.10 17.43
CA GLY A 47 3.62 11.59 18.81
C GLY A 47 2.71 10.77 19.73
N GLU A 48 1.74 11.41 20.38
CA GLU A 48 0.76 10.74 21.25
C GLU A 48 -0.11 9.72 20.51
N GLY A 49 -0.30 9.86 19.18
CA GLY A 49 -0.97 8.88 18.32
C GLY A 49 -0.15 7.61 18.09
N GLY A 50 1.11 7.60 18.51
CA GLY A 50 1.98 6.44 18.48
C GLY A 50 2.58 6.14 17.11
N TRP A 51 3.04 4.92 16.94
CA TRP A 51 3.57 4.39 15.70
C TRP A 51 2.45 4.13 14.69
N CYS A 52 2.83 4.08 13.41
CA CYS A 52 1.93 3.63 12.35
C CYS A 52 1.17 2.38 12.79
N ASP A 53 -0.14 2.37 12.64
CA ASP A 53 -1.04 1.24 13.00
C ASP A 53 -0.65 -0.07 12.29
N SER A 54 -0.11 0.07 11.08
CA SER A 54 0.42 -1.04 10.27
C SER A 54 1.94 -1.19 10.43
N TRP A 55 2.49 -0.97 11.63
CA TRP A 55 3.94 -1.02 11.91
C TRP A 55 4.57 -2.38 11.54
N TYR A 56 3.82 -3.47 11.62
CA TYR A 56 4.23 -4.83 11.23
C TYR A 56 4.40 -5.00 9.72
N THR A 57 3.91 -4.07 8.91
CA THR A 57 4.17 -4.01 7.47
C THR A 57 5.25 -3.00 7.11
N SER A 58 5.61 -2.09 8.02
CA SER A 58 6.45 -0.92 7.72
C SER A 58 7.74 -0.87 8.55
N ILE A 59 7.63 -0.72 9.86
CA ILE A 59 8.78 -0.52 10.77
C ILE A 59 9.54 -1.83 10.98
N HIS A 60 8.81 -2.92 11.17
CA HIS A 60 9.30 -4.29 11.30
C HIS A 60 8.54 -5.19 10.32
N PRO A 61 8.83 -5.10 9.02
CA PRO A 61 8.05 -5.78 8.01
C PRO A 61 8.16 -7.30 8.17
N GLU A 62 7.03 -7.93 8.42
CA GLU A 62 6.88 -9.37 8.39
C GLU A 62 7.00 -9.88 6.94
N LYS A 63 7.37 -11.15 6.77
CA LYS A 63 7.49 -11.74 5.44
C LYS A 63 6.09 -12.02 4.88
N GLY A 64 5.94 -11.79 3.59
CA GLY A 64 4.74 -12.21 2.87
C GLY A 64 4.55 -13.73 2.94
N VAL A 65 3.30 -14.17 2.97
CA VAL A 65 2.92 -15.57 3.10
C VAL A 65 1.96 -16.03 2.00
N PHE A 66 1.39 -15.10 1.22
CA PHE A 66 0.46 -15.40 0.13
C PHE A 66 1.18 -15.44 -1.22
N ASN A 67 0.65 -16.22 -2.14
CA ASN A 67 1.01 -16.23 -3.55
C ASN A 67 -0.15 -15.68 -4.41
N PHE A 68 0.01 -15.60 -5.74
CA PHE A 68 -1.03 -15.01 -6.58
C PHE A 68 -2.27 -15.92 -6.70
N ASN A 69 -2.10 -17.23 -6.64
CA ASN A 69 -3.23 -18.17 -6.67
C ASN A 69 -4.13 -18.03 -5.43
N ASP A 70 -3.59 -17.63 -4.28
CA ASP A 70 -4.40 -17.35 -3.08
C ASP A 70 -5.32 -16.14 -3.30
N ILE A 71 -4.84 -15.13 -4.04
CA ILE A 71 -5.66 -13.96 -4.42
C ILE A 71 -6.75 -14.38 -5.42
N ILE A 72 -6.41 -15.18 -6.42
CA ILE A 72 -7.40 -15.72 -7.36
C ILE A 72 -8.48 -16.49 -6.61
N LYS A 73 -8.07 -17.40 -5.74
CA LYS A 73 -8.98 -18.27 -4.99
C LYS A 73 -9.99 -17.48 -4.15
N ILE A 74 -9.57 -16.45 -3.44
CA ILE A 74 -10.52 -15.68 -2.62
C ILE A 74 -11.57 -14.96 -3.47
N TYR A 75 -11.23 -14.52 -4.69
CA TYR A 75 -12.19 -13.96 -5.63
C TYR A 75 -13.13 -15.00 -6.21
N ASP A 76 -12.62 -16.19 -6.55
CA ASP A 76 -13.44 -17.31 -7.06
C ASP A 76 -14.46 -17.77 -6.01
N GLU A 77 -14.08 -17.73 -4.72
CA GLU A 77 -14.98 -18.05 -3.60
C GLU A 77 -15.96 -16.91 -3.26
N ASN A 78 -15.73 -15.69 -3.77
CA ASN A 78 -16.54 -14.50 -3.48
C ASN A 78 -16.88 -13.70 -4.74
N PRO A 79 -17.56 -14.30 -5.73
CA PRO A 79 -17.78 -13.67 -7.05
C PRO A 79 -18.66 -12.42 -7.02
N HIS A 80 -19.34 -12.16 -5.90
CA HIS A 80 -20.16 -10.97 -5.69
C HIS A 80 -19.34 -9.76 -5.22
N ILE A 81 -18.07 -9.93 -4.85
CA ILE A 81 -17.17 -8.83 -4.47
C ILE A 81 -16.37 -8.39 -5.71
N GLN A 82 -16.68 -7.19 -6.19
CA GLN A 82 -16.04 -6.61 -7.37
C GLN A 82 -15.13 -5.42 -7.01
N GLU A 83 -14.63 -5.39 -5.79
CA GLU A 83 -13.72 -4.33 -5.32
C GLU A 83 -12.45 -4.96 -4.77
N MET A 84 -11.31 -4.35 -5.10
CA MET A 84 -10.00 -4.66 -4.54
C MET A 84 -9.43 -3.43 -3.87
N MET A 85 -8.93 -3.59 -2.65
CA MET A 85 -8.13 -2.58 -1.98
C MET A 85 -6.70 -3.10 -1.81
N LEU A 86 -5.78 -2.59 -2.61
CA LEU A 86 -4.36 -2.86 -2.44
C LEU A 86 -3.78 -1.86 -1.45
N THR A 87 -3.40 -2.33 -0.30
CA THR A 87 -2.94 -1.53 0.85
C THR A 87 -1.70 -2.15 1.50
N GLY A 88 -1.34 -1.73 2.69
CA GLY A 88 -0.29 -2.34 3.49
C GLY A 88 0.76 -1.36 3.96
N GLY A 89 2.03 -1.71 3.84
CA GLY A 89 3.13 -0.78 4.07
C GLY A 89 3.20 0.25 2.94
N SER A 90 3.71 -0.17 1.80
CA SER A 90 3.79 0.66 0.58
C SER A 90 3.66 -0.23 -0.66
N PRO A 91 2.46 -0.38 -1.22
CA PRO A 91 2.24 -1.20 -2.42
C PRO A 91 3.13 -0.82 -3.60
N THR A 92 3.42 0.48 -3.75
CA THR A 92 4.25 1.00 -4.84
C THR A 92 5.73 0.58 -4.78
N MET A 93 6.17 -0.07 -3.70
CA MET A 93 7.47 -0.75 -3.64
C MET A 93 7.52 -2.03 -4.49
N HIS A 94 6.37 -2.54 -4.93
CA HIS A 94 6.23 -3.83 -5.60
C HIS A 94 5.61 -3.67 -7.00
N PRO A 95 6.29 -2.99 -7.95
CA PRO A 95 5.69 -2.60 -9.23
C PRO A 95 5.19 -3.79 -10.07
N ALA A 96 5.87 -4.94 -10.03
CA ALA A 96 5.40 -6.12 -10.75
C ALA A 96 4.08 -6.67 -10.18
N LEU A 97 3.92 -6.65 -8.85
CA LEU A 97 2.67 -7.05 -8.19
C LEU A 97 1.54 -6.06 -8.51
N VAL A 98 1.82 -4.75 -8.42
CA VAL A 98 0.83 -3.71 -8.74
C VAL A 98 0.35 -3.89 -10.18
N ASN A 99 1.27 -4.02 -11.13
CA ASN A 99 0.90 -4.21 -12.55
C ASN A 99 0.10 -5.51 -12.77
N GLU A 100 0.51 -6.63 -12.16
CA GLU A 100 -0.22 -7.90 -12.26
C GLU A 100 -1.65 -7.81 -11.71
N LEU A 101 -1.83 -7.11 -10.58
CA LEU A 101 -3.15 -6.90 -10.00
C LEU A 101 -4.04 -6.01 -10.87
N THR A 102 -3.47 -5.05 -11.61
CA THR A 102 -4.29 -4.27 -12.57
C THR A 102 -4.74 -5.11 -13.76
N HIS A 103 -3.93 -6.06 -14.24
CA HIS A 103 -4.35 -7.03 -15.26
C HIS A 103 -5.48 -7.92 -14.72
N PHE A 104 -5.29 -8.53 -13.56
CA PHE A 104 -6.29 -9.37 -12.92
C PHE A 104 -7.62 -8.62 -12.70
N ALA A 105 -7.55 -7.38 -12.25
CA ALA A 105 -8.72 -6.55 -12.02
C ALA A 105 -9.44 -6.23 -13.34
N HIS A 106 -8.70 -5.88 -14.39
CA HIS A 106 -9.25 -5.59 -15.71
C HIS A 106 -9.95 -6.80 -16.34
N GLU A 107 -9.33 -7.99 -16.27
CA GLU A 107 -9.87 -9.22 -16.84
C GLU A 107 -11.16 -9.69 -16.15
N ARG A 108 -11.41 -9.25 -14.92
CA ARG A 108 -12.56 -9.68 -14.09
C ARG A 108 -13.53 -8.54 -13.76
N ASP A 109 -13.41 -7.39 -14.38
CA ASP A 109 -14.24 -6.19 -14.11
C ASP A 109 -14.20 -5.79 -12.61
N ILE A 110 -13.05 -5.97 -11.95
CA ILE A 110 -12.84 -5.59 -10.55
C ILE A 110 -12.36 -4.13 -10.50
N ILE A 111 -12.96 -3.35 -9.62
CA ILE A 111 -12.54 -1.97 -9.33
C ILE A 111 -11.37 -2.02 -8.35
N ILE A 112 -10.21 -1.51 -8.77
CA ILE A 112 -9.00 -1.50 -7.94
C ILE A 112 -8.77 -0.12 -7.32
N THR A 113 -8.67 -0.09 -5.99
CA THR A 113 -8.19 1.05 -5.19
C THR A 113 -6.80 0.74 -4.69
N ILE A 114 -5.87 1.69 -4.82
CA ILE A 114 -4.54 1.58 -4.19
C ILE A 114 -4.39 2.66 -3.13
N GLU A 115 -4.03 2.24 -1.92
CA GLU A 115 -3.62 3.12 -0.83
C GLU A 115 -2.10 3.20 -0.79
N THR A 116 -1.56 4.40 -0.95
CA THR A 116 -0.11 4.63 -0.98
C THR A 116 0.28 5.89 -0.21
N GLU A 117 1.48 5.90 0.34
CA GLU A 117 2.06 7.10 0.94
C GLU A 117 2.65 8.08 -0.09
N GLY A 118 2.64 7.71 -1.37
CA GLY A 118 3.10 8.58 -2.46
C GLY A 118 4.62 8.64 -2.66
N SER A 119 5.39 7.67 -2.12
CA SER A 119 6.86 7.71 -2.22
C SER A 119 7.40 7.31 -3.59
N ALA A 120 6.66 6.52 -4.36
CA ALA A 120 7.09 6.03 -5.67
C ALA A 120 5.91 5.93 -6.64
N PHE A 121 6.08 6.44 -7.83
CA PHE A 121 5.15 6.23 -8.94
C PHE A 121 5.39 4.85 -9.56
N VAL A 122 4.31 4.14 -9.84
CA VAL A 122 4.31 2.89 -10.59
C VAL A 122 3.44 3.07 -11.82
N GLU A 123 4.05 2.93 -12.99
CA GLU A 123 3.33 2.83 -14.24
C GLU A 123 2.68 1.43 -14.35
N THR A 124 1.46 1.37 -14.86
CA THR A 124 0.69 0.12 -15.00
C THR A 124 0.12 0.02 -16.42
N ASP A 125 -0.08 -1.20 -16.92
CA ASP A 125 -0.66 -1.43 -18.25
C ASP A 125 -2.16 -1.11 -18.28
N TYR A 126 -2.86 -1.27 -17.16
CA TYR A 126 -4.25 -0.86 -17.00
C TYR A 126 -4.41 0.20 -15.90
N PRO A 127 -5.38 1.11 -16.02
CA PRO A 127 -5.56 2.17 -15.06
C PRO A 127 -5.98 1.62 -13.67
N ILE A 128 -5.50 2.27 -12.63
CA ILE A 128 -6.02 2.13 -11.28
C ILE A 128 -7.27 3.00 -11.18
N ASN A 129 -8.38 2.42 -10.71
CA ASN A 129 -9.66 3.12 -10.66
C ASN A 129 -9.68 4.24 -9.62
N LEU A 130 -8.98 4.04 -8.49
CA LEU A 130 -8.85 5.07 -7.46
C LEU A 130 -7.47 5.00 -6.78
N LEU A 131 -6.77 6.12 -6.73
CA LEU A 131 -5.58 6.29 -5.90
C LEU A 131 -5.92 7.05 -4.61
N SER A 132 -5.76 6.38 -3.48
CA SER A 132 -5.79 7.01 -2.15
C SER A 132 -4.38 7.35 -1.72
N ILE A 133 -3.97 8.60 -1.93
CA ILE A 133 -2.60 9.06 -1.67
C ILE A 133 -2.55 9.70 -0.28
N SER A 134 -1.74 9.15 0.61
CA SER A 134 -1.57 9.61 1.99
C SER A 134 -0.17 10.19 2.22
N PRO A 135 0.13 11.40 1.73
CA PRO A 135 1.44 12.02 1.92
C PRO A 135 1.72 12.24 3.41
N LYS A 136 2.97 12.02 3.82
CA LYS A 136 3.36 12.12 5.23
C LYS A 136 4.04 13.46 5.49
N PHE A 137 3.48 14.23 6.42
CA PHE A 137 3.98 15.55 6.81
C PHE A 137 4.96 15.48 8.00
N SER A 138 5.40 16.64 8.49
CA SER A 138 6.37 16.73 9.59
C SER A 138 5.88 16.10 10.90
N ASN A 139 4.57 16.04 11.11
CA ASN A 139 3.94 15.39 12.27
C ASN A 139 4.13 13.86 12.30
N SER A 140 4.60 13.26 11.21
CA SER A 140 4.88 11.82 11.12
C SER A 140 6.33 11.44 11.41
N VAL A 141 7.18 12.43 11.73
CA VAL A 141 8.62 12.21 11.91
C VAL A 141 8.90 11.55 13.26
N PRO A 142 9.67 10.43 13.28
CA PRO A 142 10.07 9.79 14.52
C PRO A 142 10.90 10.71 15.43
N VAL A 143 10.77 10.53 16.74
CA VAL A 143 11.53 11.27 17.74
C VAL A 143 12.77 10.48 18.15
N LEU A 144 13.91 11.18 18.25
CA LEU A 144 15.17 10.59 18.72
C LEU A 144 14.98 9.96 20.10
N GLY A 145 15.45 8.73 20.27
CA GLY A 145 15.32 7.98 21.52
C GLY A 145 13.96 7.29 21.71
N ALA A 146 12.97 7.55 20.88
CA ALA A 146 11.71 6.80 20.93
C ALA A 146 11.96 5.29 20.70
N VAL A 147 11.14 4.45 21.32
CA VAL A 147 11.26 2.99 21.19
C VAL A 147 10.19 2.49 20.23
N THR A 148 10.60 1.74 19.20
CA THR A 148 9.67 1.14 18.24
C THR A 148 8.88 -0.01 18.88
N PRO A 149 7.74 -0.46 18.30
CA PRO A 149 6.97 -1.58 18.83
C PRO A 149 7.76 -2.88 19.01
N ALA A 150 8.86 -3.06 18.25
CA ALA A 150 9.76 -4.20 18.41
C ALA A 150 11.01 -3.90 19.29
N GLY A 151 10.98 -2.83 20.08
CA GLY A 151 12.00 -2.53 21.07
C GLY A 151 13.28 -1.86 20.51
N LYS A 152 13.30 -1.46 19.23
CA LYS A 152 14.46 -0.75 18.65
C LYS A 152 14.38 0.73 19.00
N VAL A 153 15.50 1.29 19.46
CA VAL A 153 15.64 2.73 19.74
C VAL A 153 15.86 3.49 18.44
N VAL A 154 15.13 4.58 18.26
CA VAL A 154 15.27 5.49 17.12
C VAL A 154 16.55 6.29 17.23
N ASP A 155 17.41 6.13 16.22
CA ASP A 155 18.62 6.92 16.02
C ASP A 155 18.43 8.02 14.96
N GLN A 156 19.43 8.88 14.78
CA GLN A 156 19.38 9.97 13.81
C GLN A 156 19.22 9.46 12.36
N ARG A 157 19.86 8.34 12.03
CA ARG A 157 19.78 7.72 10.70
C ARG A 157 18.35 7.28 10.36
N PHE A 158 17.61 6.83 11.36
CA PHE A 158 16.20 6.45 11.21
C PHE A 158 15.35 7.67 10.83
N ILE A 159 15.54 8.79 11.53
CA ILE A 159 14.87 10.07 11.29
C ILE A 159 15.23 10.62 9.89
N ASP A 160 16.51 10.66 9.55
CA ASP A 160 16.99 11.18 8.26
C ASP A 160 16.44 10.37 7.08
N THR A 161 16.35 9.05 7.24
CA THR A 161 15.77 8.17 6.24
C THR A 161 14.28 8.47 6.02
N HIS A 162 13.53 8.64 7.10
CA HIS A 162 12.11 9.02 7.03
C HIS A 162 11.95 10.38 6.35
N ASN A 163 12.66 11.40 6.80
CA ASN A 163 12.58 12.76 6.25
C ASN A 163 12.91 12.82 4.75
N ARG A 164 13.90 12.08 4.29
CA ARG A 164 14.29 12.02 2.88
C ARG A 164 13.21 11.38 2.00
N LYS A 165 12.40 10.46 2.55
CA LYS A 165 11.43 9.67 1.80
C LYS A 165 9.99 10.19 1.89
N ARG A 166 9.63 10.87 2.98
CA ARG A 166 8.24 11.21 3.30
C ARG A 166 7.57 12.20 2.33
N GLN A 167 8.33 12.94 1.55
CA GLN A 167 7.81 13.87 0.57
C GLN A 167 8.47 13.64 -0.79
N ASN A 168 7.74 12.99 -1.68
CA ASN A 168 8.11 12.87 -3.09
C ASN A 168 7.00 13.49 -3.95
N THR A 169 7.01 14.82 -4.03
CA THR A 169 6.01 15.59 -4.79
C THR A 169 6.00 15.22 -6.27
N GLU A 170 7.15 14.85 -6.84
CA GLU A 170 7.24 14.44 -8.25
C GLU A 170 6.56 13.09 -8.50
N ALA A 171 6.69 12.13 -7.58
CA ALA A 171 5.95 10.87 -7.68
C ALA A 171 4.44 11.11 -7.57
N ILE A 172 4.01 11.95 -6.62
CA ILE A 172 2.60 12.30 -6.43
C ILE A 172 2.03 12.99 -7.68
N LYS A 173 2.73 13.97 -8.25
CA LYS A 173 2.32 14.62 -9.50
C LYS A 173 2.17 13.64 -10.67
N LYS A 174 3.12 12.70 -10.80
CA LYS A 174 3.03 11.64 -11.83
C LYS A 174 1.82 10.74 -11.60
N MET A 175 1.54 10.34 -10.36
CA MET A 175 0.34 9.58 -10.00
C MET A 175 -0.94 10.31 -10.41
N MET A 176 -1.06 11.59 -10.04
CA MET A 176 -2.22 12.42 -10.35
C MET A 176 -2.40 12.69 -11.84
N ALA A 177 -1.31 12.72 -12.61
CA ALA A 177 -1.36 12.92 -14.05
C ALA A 177 -1.67 11.63 -14.83
N PHE A 178 -1.26 10.48 -14.31
CA PHE A 178 -1.40 9.18 -14.99
C PHE A 178 -2.74 8.49 -14.70
N HIS A 179 -3.25 8.59 -13.46
CA HIS A 179 -4.49 7.94 -13.06
C HIS A 179 -5.65 8.93 -13.05
N THR A 180 -6.82 8.45 -13.47
CA THR A 180 -7.99 9.31 -13.72
C THR A 180 -8.71 9.77 -12.48
N ASP A 181 -8.61 9.00 -11.37
CA ASP A 181 -9.27 9.34 -10.10
C ASP A 181 -8.31 9.16 -8.92
N TYR A 182 -8.31 10.14 -8.04
CA TYR A 182 -7.48 10.14 -6.83
C TYR A 182 -8.06 11.04 -5.74
N HIS A 183 -7.67 10.77 -4.52
CA HIS A 183 -7.83 11.72 -3.41
C HIS A 183 -6.55 11.78 -2.57
N LEU A 184 -6.35 12.94 -1.93
CA LEU A 184 -5.27 13.15 -0.97
C LEU A 184 -5.82 12.99 0.45
N LYS A 185 -5.21 12.10 1.22
CA LYS A 185 -5.64 11.74 2.59
C LYS A 185 -4.49 11.92 3.58
N PRO A 186 -4.10 13.16 3.92
CA PRO A 186 -3.07 13.39 4.92
C PRO A 186 -3.53 12.97 6.32
N VAL A 187 -2.58 12.54 7.15
CA VAL A 187 -2.80 12.28 8.59
C VAL A 187 -2.34 13.51 9.38
N TRP A 188 -3.22 13.99 10.25
CA TRP A 188 -2.97 15.16 11.10
C TRP A 188 -2.69 14.73 12.54
#